data_6cfe86a411f69706746116fb5c153323
#
_entry.id   6cfe86a411f69706746116fb5c153323
#
_cell.length_a   1.000
_cell.length_b   1.000
_cell.length_c   1.000
_cell.angle_alpha   90.00
_cell.angle_beta   90.00
_cell.angle_gamma   90.00
#
_symmetry.space_group_name_H-M   'P 1'
#
loop_
_entity.id
_entity.type
_entity.pdbx_description
1 polymer ?
#
loop_
_entity_poly.entity_id
_entity_poly.type
_entity_poly.pdbx_seq_one_letter_code
_entity_poly.pdbx_strand_id
1 'polypeptide(L)'
;MHWLSSPEIRASLRGALVRRYIDPDMPVTRDDVIRVRDRGFLAAVLEPGTRAISINVDAATGVAGLIWPGDRVDVILTQDIEAGASIGERIASETILRDIRVIAVDQDIAQGAEPSAASKSGRVPSTVTLQVTPENADKVAVAQHLGHLSLAVRAIGDGDAELSAQNKPVFSKDVSSVLAGPSGFTVHVIEGQENKEVVFH
;
A
#
# COMPACT_ATOMS: atom_id res chain seq x y z
N MET A 1 22.42 19.51 -34.60
CA MET A 1 22.12 20.46 -33.52
C MET A 1 21.99 19.65 -32.22
N HIS A 2 23.01 19.72 -31.34
CA HIS A 2 23.01 18.90 -30.11
C HIS A 2 21.88 19.32 -29.17
N TRP A 3 20.83 18.52 -29.10
CA TRP A 3 19.67 18.81 -28.28
C TRP A 3 19.99 18.89 -26.77
N LEU A 4 21.04 18.23 -26.30
CA LEU A 4 21.49 18.25 -24.89
C LEU A 4 22.37 19.43 -24.49
N SER A 5 22.66 20.39 -25.35
CA SER A 5 23.57 21.50 -25.03
C SER A 5 22.95 22.57 -24.13
N SER A 6 21.61 22.62 -23.99
CA SER A 6 20.95 23.59 -23.12
C SER A 6 20.79 23.06 -21.69
N PRO A 7 21.14 23.84 -20.66
CA PRO A 7 20.91 23.50 -19.25
C PRO A 7 19.44 23.17 -18.94
N GLU A 8 18.51 23.87 -19.61
CA GLU A 8 17.07 23.67 -19.46
C GLU A 8 16.62 22.29 -19.95
N ILE A 9 17.19 21.83 -21.06
CA ILE A 9 16.89 20.51 -21.61
C ILE A 9 17.46 19.41 -20.68
N ARG A 10 18.67 19.59 -20.14
CA ARG A 10 19.24 18.65 -19.16
C ARG A 10 18.37 18.56 -17.91
N ALA A 11 17.85 19.69 -17.41
CA ALA A 11 16.95 19.69 -16.29
C ALA A 11 15.63 18.96 -16.60
N SER A 12 15.12 19.07 -17.82
CA SER A 12 13.88 18.41 -18.25
C SER A 12 14.03 16.90 -18.45
N LEU A 13 15.26 16.38 -18.46
CA LEU A 13 15.54 14.94 -18.58
C LEU A 13 15.72 14.26 -17.23
N ARG A 14 15.73 15.00 -16.14
CA ARG A 14 15.74 14.38 -14.79
C ARG A 14 14.50 13.52 -14.61
N GLY A 15 14.68 12.27 -14.23
CA GLY A 15 13.60 11.29 -14.08
C GLY A 15 13.02 10.75 -15.39
N ALA A 16 13.55 11.14 -16.55
CA ALA A 16 13.15 10.53 -17.82
C ALA A 16 13.72 9.12 -17.95
N LEU A 17 12.95 8.23 -18.59
CA LEU A 17 13.36 6.87 -18.94
C LEU A 17 13.91 6.84 -20.37
N VAL A 18 14.94 6.03 -20.58
CA VAL A 18 15.44 5.74 -21.92
C VAL A 18 14.61 4.60 -22.51
N ARG A 19 14.03 4.81 -23.69
CA ARG A 19 13.17 3.83 -24.38
C ARG A 19 13.95 2.70 -25.06
N ARG A 20 15.19 2.98 -25.46
CA ARG A 20 16.02 2.03 -26.20
C ARG A 20 17.48 2.24 -25.82
N TYR A 21 18.29 1.23 -26.10
CA TYR A 21 19.75 1.37 -25.97
C TYR A 21 20.27 2.48 -26.89
N ILE A 22 21.14 3.33 -26.36
CA ILE A 22 21.81 4.40 -27.08
C ILE A 22 23.30 4.08 -27.05
N ASP A 23 23.89 3.97 -28.24
CA ASP A 23 25.33 3.72 -28.36
C ASP A 23 26.16 4.87 -27.80
N PRO A 24 27.37 4.61 -27.29
CA PRO A 24 28.28 5.65 -26.86
C PRO A 24 28.49 6.68 -27.98
N ASP A 25 28.58 7.95 -27.59
CA ASP A 25 28.78 9.11 -28.48
C ASP A 25 27.61 9.43 -29.42
N MET A 26 26.50 8.68 -29.38
CA MET A 26 25.33 9.02 -30.16
C MET A 26 24.51 10.12 -29.46
N PRO A 27 23.96 11.09 -30.23
CA PRO A 27 23.12 12.14 -29.65
C PRO A 27 21.80 11.57 -29.15
N VAL A 28 21.44 11.89 -27.91
CA VAL A 28 20.11 11.58 -27.36
C VAL A 28 19.07 12.49 -28.01
N THR A 29 18.04 11.90 -28.57
CA THR A 29 16.92 12.60 -29.20
C THR A 29 15.67 12.53 -28.31
N ARG A 30 14.62 13.30 -28.69
CA ARG A 30 13.34 13.28 -27.95
C ARG A 30 12.65 11.92 -27.99
N ASP A 31 12.85 11.18 -29.07
CA ASP A 31 12.23 9.88 -29.28
C ASP A 31 12.92 8.76 -28.50
N ASP A 32 14.14 9.00 -28.04
CA ASP A 32 14.90 8.05 -27.23
C ASP A 32 14.51 8.03 -25.77
N VAL A 33 13.79 9.06 -25.31
CA VAL A 33 13.41 9.25 -23.90
C VAL A 33 11.93 9.43 -23.73
N ILE A 34 11.40 8.98 -22.59
CA ILE A 34 10.04 9.25 -22.14
C ILE A 34 10.12 9.99 -20.80
N ARG A 35 9.42 11.10 -20.70
CA ARG A 35 9.44 11.97 -19.52
C ARG A 35 8.28 11.64 -18.59
N VAL A 36 8.39 12.01 -17.33
CA VAL A 36 7.37 11.79 -16.29
C VAL A 36 5.98 12.27 -16.71
N ARG A 37 5.87 13.31 -17.51
CA ARG A 37 4.59 13.89 -17.98
C ARG A 37 4.16 13.39 -19.37
N ASP A 38 4.96 12.57 -20.03
CA ASP A 38 4.62 12.04 -21.34
C ASP A 38 3.60 10.90 -21.21
N ARG A 39 2.75 10.79 -22.23
CA ARG A 39 1.81 9.64 -22.31
C ARG A 39 2.58 8.33 -22.33
N GLY A 40 2.12 7.36 -21.54
CA GLY A 40 2.75 6.05 -21.45
C GLY A 40 3.95 5.97 -20.51
N PHE A 41 4.31 7.05 -19.79
CA PHE A 41 5.39 7.01 -18.81
C PHE A 41 5.14 5.95 -17.73
N LEU A 42 3.93 5.92 -17.13
CA LEU A 42 3.58 4.90 -16.15
C LEU A 42 3.75 3.49 -16.71
N ALA A 43 3.30 3.26 -17.95
CA ALA A 43 3.46 1.95 -18.59
C ALA A 43 4.93 1.57 -18.83
N ALA A 44 5.80 2.56 -19.01
CA ALA A 44 7.24 2.33 -19.19
C ALA A 44 7.99 2.10 -17.87
N VAL A 45 7.46 2.60 -16.74
CA VAL A 45 8.02 2.42 -15.39
C VAL A 45 7.65 1.06 -14.80
N LEU A 46 6.48 0.54 -15.19
CA LEU A 46 5.96 -0.73 -14.69
C LEU A 46 6.79 -1.92 -15.19
N GLU A 47 7.01 -2.88 -14.32
CA GLU A 47 7.57 -4.16 -14.70
C GLU A 47 6.61 -4.94 -15.62
N PRO A 48 7.12 -5.72 -16.57
CA PRO A 48 6.28 -6.54 -17.43
C PRO A 48 5.34 -7.43 -16.61
N GLY A 49 4.07 -7.45 -17.00
CA GLY A 49 3.05 -8.25 -16.31
C GLY A 49 2.39 -7.57 -15.10
N THR A 50 2.88 -6.39 -14.68
CA THR A 50 2.28 -5.65 -13.57
C THR A 50 1.29 -4.58 -14.02
N ARG A 51 0.57 -4.00 -13.07
CA ARG A 51 -0.42 -2.93 -13.23
C ARG A 51 -0.18 -1.82 -12.21
N ALA A 52 -0.53 -0.59 -12.56
CA ALA A 52 -0.63 0.53 -11.65
C ALA A 52 -2.07 0.64 -11.15
N ILE A 53 -2.24 0.65 -9.83
CA ILE A 53 -3.53 0.93 -9.19
C ILE A 53 -3.34 2.04 -8.17
N SER A 54 -4.26 2.99 -8.14
CA SER A 54 -4.22 4.09 -7.18
C SER A 54 -5.21 3.84 -6.05
N ILE A 55 -4.77 4.10 -4.83
CA ILE A 55 -5.59 4.06 -3.62
C ILE A 55 -5.62 5.45 -2.98
N ASN A 56 -6.74 5.77 -2.34
CA ASN A 56 -6.84 6.95 -1.51
C ASN A 56 -6.27 6.66 -0.13
N VAL A 57 -5.47 7.58 0.37
CA VAL A 57 -4.92 7.54 1.73
C VAL A 57 -5.17 8.87 2.41
N ASP A 58 -5.36 8.86 3.72
CA ASP A 58 -5.44 10.07 4.52
C ASP A 58 -4.14 10.32 5.31
N ALA A 59 -4.11 11.41 6.08
CA ALA A 59 -2.95 11.79 6.88
C ALA A 59 -2.48 10.70 7.84
N ALA A 60 -3.41 9.95 8.42
CA ALA A 60 -3.11 8.91 9.40
C ALA A 60 -2.69 7.61 8.71
N THR A 61 -3.33 7.28 7.58
CA THR A 61 -3.13 6.01 6.87
C THR A 61 -1.99 6.05 5.86
N GLY A 62 -1.55 7.26 5.43
CA GLY A 62 -0.45 7.49 4.50
C GLY A 62 0.89 7.80 5.16
N VAL A 63 1.12 7.35 6.42
CA VAL A 63 2.36 7.58 7.17
C VAL A 63 2.81 9.06 7.11
N ALA A 64 1.83 9.98 7.23
CA ALA A 64 2.01 11.44 7.34
C ALA A 64 2.93 12.07 6.27
N GLY A 65 2.89 11.58 5.05
CA GLY A 65 3.69 12.12 3.94
C GLY A 65 5.15 11.66 3.91
N LEU A 66 5.48 10.60 4.63
CA LEU A 66 6.82 10.01 4.63
C LEU A 66 6.97 8.88 3.59
N ILE A 67 5.89 8.53 2.89
CA ILE A 67 5.95 7.57 1.78
C ILE A 67 6.48 8.27 0.54
N TRP A 68 7.50 7.66 -0.08
CA TRP A 68 8.11 8.15 -1.31
C TRP A 68 7.94 7.16 -2.45
N PRO A 69 7.88 7.65 -3.69
CA PRO A 69 7.99 6.77 -4.85
C PRO A 69 9.28 5.93 -4.80
N GLY A 70 9.13 4.63 -4.95
CA GLY A 70 10.22 3.65 -4.81
C GLY A 70 10.19 2.85 -3.52
N ASP A 71 9.46 3.31 -2.49
CA ASP A 71 9.31 2.59 -1.23
C ASP A 71 8.55 1.28 -1.42
N ARG A 72 8.74 0.38 -0.47
CA ARG A 72 8.00 -0.86 -0.33
C ARG A 72 7.04 -0.78 0.84
N VAL A 73 5.78 -1.13 0.60
CA VAL A 73 4.69 -1.01 1.57
C VAL A 73 3.88 -2.29 1.65
N ASP A 74 3.27 -2.52 2.81
CA ASP A 74 2.20 -3.48 3.00
C ASP A 74 0.86 -2.73 2.99
N VAL A 75 -0.16 -3.33 2.37
CA VAL A 75 -1.51 -2.78 2.30
C VAL A 75 -2.39 -3.47 3.32
N ILE A 76 -2.96 -2.71 4.22
CA ILE A 76 -3.80 -3.16 5.33
C ILE A 76 -5.22 -2.69 5.07
N LEU A 77 -6.16 -3.63 5.08
CA LEU A 77 -7.60 -3.35 5.05
C LEU A 77 -8.15 -3.35 6.46
N THR A 78 -8.87 -2.30 6.83
CA THR A 78 -9.69 -2.25 8.05
C THR A 78 -11.14 -2.08 7.65
N GLN A 79 -12.00 -3.00 8.08
CA GLN A 79 -13.41 -3.06 7.68
C GLN A 79 -14.34 -3.29 8.87
N ASP A 80 -15.55 -2.77 8.74
CA ASP A 80 -16.65 -3.00 9.67
C ASP A 80 -17.44 -4.23 9.25
N ILE A 81 -17.66 -5.17 10.18
CA ILE A 81 -18.43 -6.39 9.97
C ILE A 81 -19.79 -6.19 10.63
N GLU A 82 -20.82 -5.86 9.83
CA GLU A 82 -22.15 -5.53 10.36
C GLU A 82 -23.02 -6.75 10.65
N ALA A 83 -22.91 -7.83 9.86
CA ALA A 83 -23.85 -8.94 9.91
C ALA A 83 -23.40 -10.05 10.86
N GLY A 84 -24.08 -10.22 11.99
CA GLY A 84 -23.95 -11.39 12.86
C GLY A 84 -22.68 -11.47 13.70
N ALA A 85 -21.82 -10.46 13.64
CA ALA A 85 -20.61 -10.40 14.44
C ALA A 85 -20.89 -10.03 15.89
N SER A 86 -20.20 -10.67 16.84
CA SER A 86 -20.21 -10.25 18.24
C SER A 86 -19.61 -8.84 18.37
N ILE A 87 -19.90 -8.14 19.45
CA ILE A 87 -19.41 -6.77 19.69
C ILE A 87 -17.88 -6.70 19.53
N GLY A 88 -17.15 -7.73 19.96
CA GLY A 88 -15.71 -7.81 19.87
C GLY A 88 -15.17 -8.18 18.48
N GLU A 89 -16.02 -8.48 17.51
CA GLU A 89 -15.65 -8.89 16.14
C GLU A 89 -16.17 -7.93 15.07
N ARG A 90 -16.73 -6.80 15.46
CA ARG A 90 -17.30 -5.82 14.53
C ARG A 90 -16.27 -5.13 13.64
N ILE A 91 -15.06 -4.97 14.12
CA ILE A 91 -13.97 -4.39 13.34
C ILE A 91 -12.90 -5.46 13.15
N ALA A 92 -12.52 -5.66 11.89
CA ALA A 92 -11.42 -6.53 11.51
C ALA A 92 -10.37 -5.76 10.72
N SER A 93 -9.10 -6.05 10.97
CA SER A 93 -7.98 -5.52 10.21
C SER A 93 -7.09 -6.67 9.74
N GLU A 94 -6.69 -6.64 8.47
CA GLU A 94 -5.82 -7.65 7.89
C GLU A 94 -4.89 -7.05 6.83
N THR A 95 -3.69 -7.62 6.70
CA THR A 95 -2.77 -7.27 5.62
C THR A 95 -3.18 -8.04 4.37
N ILE A 96 -3.72 -7.33 3.38
CA ILE A 96 -4.20 -7.92 2.12
C ILE A 96 -3.10 -8.11 1.08
N LEU A 97 -2.11 -7.22 1.07
CA LEU A 97 -0.94 -7.29 0.18
C LEU A 97 0.32 -6.94 0.96
N ARG A 98 1.43 -7.58 0.59
CA ARG A 98 2.75 -7.35 1.19
C ARG A 98 3.77 -7.02 0.12
N ASP A 99 4.80 -6.26 0.53
CA ASP A 99 5.97 -5.93 -0.30
C ASP A 99 5.60 -5.31 -1.64
N ILE A 100 4.69 -4.35 -1.64
CA ILE A 100 4.20 -3.66 -2.82
C ILE A 100 5.01 -2.40 -3.06
N ARG A 101 5.50 -2.23 -4.29
CA ARG A 101 6.26 -1.05 -4.68
C ARG A 101 5.36 0.14 -4.93
N VAL A 102 5.70 1.27 -4.33
CA VAL A 102 5.08 2.57 -4.60
C VAL A 102 5.66 3.14 -5.88
N ILE A 103 4.80 3.47 -6.85
CA ILE A 103 5.20 4.08 -8.14
C ILE A 103 5.09 5.59 -8.09
N ALA A 104 4.02 6.09 -7.48
CA ALA A 104 3.76 7.52 -7.40
C ALA A 104 3.00 7.87 -6.13
N VAL A 105 3.20 9.09 -5.66
CA VAL A 105 2.47 9.69 -4.54
C VAL A 105 1.88 11.00 -5.04
N ASP A 106 0.56 11.15 -4.97
CA ASP A 106 -0.19 12.21 -5.66
C ASP A 106 0.19 12.27 -7.16
N GLN A 107 0.89 13.32 -7.55
CA GLN A 107 1.40 13.50 -8.91
C GLN A 107 2.92 13.28 -9.03
N ASP A 108 3.58 12.91 -7.93
CA ASP A 108 5.02 12.65 -7.91
C ASP A 108 5.28 11.17 -8.24
N ILE A 109 6.02 10.92 -9.31
CA ILE A 109 6.28 9.57 -9.83
C ILE A 109 7.72 9.16 -9.52
N ALA A 110 7.92 7.88 -9.15
CA ALA A 110 9.23 7.31 -8.89
C ALA A 110 10.11 7.42 -10.13
N GLN A 111 11.15 8.15 -10.01
CA GLN A 111 12.46 8.08 -10.68
C GLN A 111 13.08 9.46 -10.84
N GLY A 112 13.88 9.85 -9.83
CA GLY A 112 14.78 11.01 -9.95
C GLY A 112 14.11 12.36 -10.11
N ALA A 113 12.79 12.45 -9.98
CA ALA A 113 12.11 13.73 -9.88
C ALA A 113 12.45 14.36 -8.53
N GLU A 114 12.96 15.59 -8.55
CA GLU A 114 12.99 16.42 -7.35
C GLU A 114 11.56 16.46 -6.77
N PRO A 115 11.39 16.39 -5.45
CA PRO A 115 10.07 16.54 -4.83
C PRO A 115 9.38 17.78 -5.38
N SER A 116 8.13 17.63 -5.82
CA SER A 116 7.39 18.79 -6.33
C SER A 116 7.25 19.83 -5.24
N ALA A 117 6.99 21.08 -5.62
CA ALA A 117 6.75 22.17 -4.66
C ALA A 117 5.58 21.83 -3.71
N ALA A 118 4.66 20.95 -4.12
CA ALA A 118 3.55 20.44 -3.30
C ALA A 118 4.04 19.54 -2.16
N SER A 119 5.04 18.69 -2.40
CA SER A 119 5.68 17.87 -1.35
C SER A 119 6.42 18.72 -0.30
N LYS A 120 6.91 19.90 -0.71
CA LYS A 120 7.58 20.87 0.19
C LYS A 120 6.60 21.68 1.03
N SER A 121 5.32 21.71 0.69
CA SER A 121 4.30 22.51 1.39
C SER A 121 3.65 21.83 2.60
N GLY A 122 4.14 20.67 3.02
CA GLY A 122 3.55 19.93 4.15
C GLY A 122 2.15 19.39 3.85
N ARG A 123 1.78 19.32 2.58
CA ARG A 123 0.51 18.73 2.14
C ARG A 123 0.58 17.21 2.32
N VAL A 124 -0.39 16.68 3.03
CA VAL A 124 -0.52 15.24 3.21
C VAL A 124 -0.91 14.59 1.88
N PRO A 125 -0.23 13.53 1.43
CA PRO A 125 -0.62 12.78 0.25
C PRO A 125 -2.06 12.29 0.38
N SER A 126 -2.80 12.37 -0.71
CA SER A 126 -4.18 11.88 -0.78
C SER A 126 -4.33 10.64 -1.67
N THR A 127 -3.34 10.38 -2.51
CA THR A 127 -3.37 9.26 -3.46
C THR A 127 -1.99 8.64 -3.58
N VAL A 128 -1.94 7.32 -3.45
CA VAL A 128 -0.73 6.52 -3.67
C VAL A 128 -0.97 5.52 -4.80
N THR A 129 -0.06 5.48 -5.77
CA THR A 129 -0.12 4.53 -6.89
C THR A 129 0.85 3.39 -6.65
N LEU A 130 0.33 2.18 -6.68
CA LEU A 130 1.02 0.94 -6.36
C LEU A 130 1.24 0.10 -7.63
N GLN A 131 2.38 -0.61 -7.67
CA GLN A 131 2.67 -1.63 -8.69
C GLN A 131 2.21 -2.99 -8.16
N VAL A 132 1.25 -3.60 -8.84
CA VAL A 132 0.65 -4.86 -8.41
C VAL A 132 0.52 -5.84 -9.57
N THR A 133 0.34 -7.12 -9.28
CA THR A 133 -0.09 -8.11 -10.28
C THR A 133 -1.56 -7.86 -10.66
N PRO A 134 -2.05 -8.37 -11.80
CA PRO A 134 -3.46 -8.25 -12.17
C PRO A 134 -4.41 -8.76 -11.08
N GLU A 135 -4.12 -9.94 -10.49
CA GLU A 135 -4.92 -10.50 -9.40
C GLU A 135 -4.97 -9.60 -8.16
N ASN A 136 -3.83 -8.99 -7.81
CA ASN A 136 -3.74 -8.09 -6.67
C ASN A 136 -4.45 -6.75 -6.96
N ALA A 137 -4.51 -6.32 -8.23
CA ALA A 137 -5.29 -5.15 -8.61
C ALA A 137 -6.79 -5.37 -8.32
N ASP A 138 -7.33 -6.55 -8.66
CA ASP A 138 -8.72 -6.90 -8.36
C ASP A 138 -8.99 -6.94 -6.85
N LYS A 139 -8.06 -7.50 -6.05
CA LYS A 139 -8.16 -7.49 -4.58
C LYS A 139 -8.20 -6.07 -4.01
N VAL A 140 -7.31 -5.19 -4.48
CA VAL A 140 -7.30 -3.78 -4.05
C VAL A 140 -8.59 -3.07 -4.44
N ALA A 141 -9.10 -3.29 -5.66
CA ALA A 141 -10.33 -2.69 -6.13
C ALA A 141 -11.53 -3.07 -5.25
N VAL A 142 -11.64 -4.34 -4.85
CA VAL A 142 -12.66 -4.80 -3.91
C VAL A 142 -12.45 -4.21 -2.52
N ALA A 143 -11.21 -4.23 -2.02
CA ALA A 143 -10.88 -3.75 -0.69
C ALA A 143 -11.22 -2.26 -0.48
N GLN A 144 -11.07 -1.42 -1.51
CA GLN A 144 -11.46 0.00 -1.47
C GLN A 144 -12.98 0.20 -1.23
N HIS A 145 -13.80 -0.80 -1.55
CA HIS A 145 -15.25 -0.76 -1.30
C HIS A 145 -15.64 -1.42 0.02
N LEU A 146 -14.80 -2.29 0.57
CA LEU A 146 -15.07 -2.98 1.84
C LEU A 146 -14.75 -2.13 3.05
N GLY A 147 -13.75 -1.25 2.97
CA GLY A 147 -13.33 -0.46 4.12
C GLY A 147 -12.20 0.50 3.83
N HIS A 148 -11.47 0.86 4.87
CA HIS A 148 -10.34 1.77 4.79
C HIS A 148 -9.03 1.03 4.50
N LEU A 149 -8.25 1.57 3.58
CA LEU A 149 -6.91 1.08 3.27
C LEU A 149 -5.85 1.93 3.98
N SER A 150 -4.93 1.26 4.66
CA SER A 150 -3.76 1.86 5.28
C SER A 150 -2.48 1.28 4.69
N LEU A 151 -1.41 2.07 4.68
CA LEU A 151 -0.10 1.66 4.20
C LEU A 151 0.88 1.58 5.37
N ALA A 152 1.60 0.47 5.46
CA ALA A 152 2.73 0.31 6.36
C ALA A 152 4.02 0.25 5.54
N VAL A 153 4.97 1.16 5.80
CA VAL A 153 6.26 1.18 5.11
C VAL A 153 7.15 0.08 5.68
N ARG A 154 7.75 -0.70 4.79
CA ARG A 154 8.71 -1.74 5.18
C ARG A 154 10.10 -1.17 5.40
N ALA A 155 10.83 -1.75 6.34
CA ALA A 155 12.21 -1.41 6.57
C ALA A 155 13.10 -1.83 5.38
N ILE A 156 14.18 -1.09 5.16
CA ILE A 156 15.19 -1.45 4.16
C ILE A 156 15.91 -2.72 4.63
N GLY A 157 15.86 -3.77 3.82
CA GLY A 157 16.52 -5.04 4.12
C GLY A 157 15.62 -6.11 4.78
N ASP A 158 14.34 -5.81 5.00
CA ASP A 158 13.37 -6.85 5.34
C ASP A 158 13.30 -7.85 4.19
N GLY A 159 13.85 -9.03 4.44
CA GLY A 159 13.83 -10.14 3.48
C GLY A 159 12.49 -10.86 3.48
N ASP A 160 12.39 -11.85 2.56
CA ASP A 160 11.20 -12.68 2.36
C ASP A 160 10.77 -13.54 3.60
N ALA A 161 11.56 -13.52 4.68
CA ALA A 161 11.33 -14.38 5.85
C ALA A 161 10.00 -14.11 6.56
N GLU A 162 9.45 -12.90 6.46
CA GLU A 162 8.16 -12.56 7.08
C GLU A 162 6.95 -12.77 6.15
N LEU A 163 7.16 -13.09 4.88
CA LEU A 163 6.06 -13.36 3.93
C LEU A 163 5.23 -14.58 4.34
N SER A 164 5.78 -15.44 5.20
CA SER A 164 5.13 -16.66 5.70
C SER A 164 4.24 -16.42 6.92
N ALA A 165 4.20 -15.25 7.50
CA ALA A 165 3.28 -14.95 8.60
C ALA A 165 1.84 -15.07 8.09
N GLN A 166 1.08 -15.99 8.68
CA GLN A 166 -0.32 -16.22 8.31
C GLN A 166 -1.09 -14.90 8.44
N ASN A 167 -1.74 -14.49 7.34
CA ASN A 167 -2.67 -13.36 7.34
C ASN A 167 -3.92 -13.73 8.16
N LYS A 168 -3.79 -13.73 9.49
CA LYS A 168 -4.97 -13.85 10.34
C LYS A 168 -5.51 -12.45 10.56
N PRO A 169 -6.82 -12.23 10.36
CA PRO A 169 -7.42 -10.96 10.70
C PRO A 169 -7.29 -10.73 12.22
N VAL A 170 -7.04 -9.49 12.59
CA VAL A 170 -7.03 -9.01 13.97
C VAL A 170 -8.39 -8.35 14.22
N PHE A 171 -9.13 -8.81 15.22
CA PHE A 171 -10.43 -8.27 15.57
C PHE A 171 -10.33 -7.26 16.71
N SER A 172 -11.37 -6.44 16.86
CA SER A 172 -11.44 -5.45 17.93
C SER A 172 -11.27 -6.02 19.35
N LYS A 173 -11.72 -7.28 19.59
CA LYS A 173 -11.49 -8.01 20.84
C LYS A 173 -10.02 -8.32 21.12
N ASP A 174 -9.20 -8.50 20.07
CA ASP A 174 -7.78 -8.83 20.19
C ASP A 174 -6.94 -7.61 20.58
N VAL A 175 -7.47 -6.41 20.33
CA VAL A 175 -6.81 -5.13 20.60
C VAL A 175 -7.29 -4.49 21.90
N SER A 176 -8.58 -4.65 22.23
CA SER A 176 -9.20 -4.03 23.41
C SER A 176 -9.73 -5.08 24.37
N SER A 177 -9.17 -5.13 25.57
CA SER A 177 -9.63 -6.03 26.64
C SER A 177 -11.08 -5.75 27.08
N VAL A 178 -11.57 -4.53 26.86
CA VAL A 178 -12.97 -4.16 27.14
C VAL A 178 -13.94 -4.88 26.19
N LEU A 179 -13.48 -5.15 24.96
CA LEU A 179 -14.26 -5.82 23.92
C LEU A 179 -14.06 -7.34 23.91
N ALA A 180 -13.10 -7.84 24.65
CA ALA A 180 -12.81 -9.27 24.74
C ALA A 180 -13.95 -10.08 25.39
N GLY A 181 -14.95 -9.40 25.98
CA GLY A 181 -16.03 -10.03 26.72
C GLY A 181 -15.54 -10.72 28.00
N PRO A 182 -16.38 -11.01 28.97
CA PRO A 182 -15.99 -11.92 30.04
C PRO A 182 -15.73 -13.27 29.36
N SER A 183 -14.54 -13.82 29.52
CA SER A 183 -14.28 -15.25 29.23
C SER A 183 -15.36 -16.03 29.95
N GLY A 184 -16.23 -16.72 29.19
CA GLY A 184 -17.36 -17.43 29.73
C GLY A 184 -16.89 -18.31 30.90
N PHE A 185 -17.47 -18.07 32.06
CA PHE A 185 -17.19 -18.91 33.22
C PHE A 185 -18.03 -20.16 33.10
N THR A 186 -17.40 -21.29 32.95
CA THR A 186 -18.06 -22.59 33.07
C THR A 186 -18.24 -22.90 34.55
N VAL A 187 -19.47 -22.90 35.01
CA VAL A 187 -19.77 -23.31 36.37
C VAL A 187 -20.28 -24.77 36.33
N HIS A 188 -19.54 -25.66 36.99
CA HIS A 188 -20.00 -26.99 37.22
C HIS A 188 -20.94 -27.01 38.42
N VAL A 189 -22.21 -27.17 38.15
CA VAL A 189 -23.23 -27.31 39.21
C VAL A 189 -23.39 -28.80 39.49
N ILE A 190 -23.00 -29.24 40.70
CA ILE A 190 -23.16 -30.61 41.14
C ILE A 190 -24.40 -30.66 42.06
N GLU A 191 -25.47 -31.26 41.58
CA GLU A 191 -26.67 -31.50 42.35
C GLU A 191 -26.85 -33.01 42.55
N GLY A 192 -26.45 -33.51 43.73
CA GLY A 192 -26.43 -34.92 44.01
C GLY A 192 -25.39 -35.72 43.24
N GLN A 193 -25.82 -36.64 42.39
CA GLN A 193 -24.94 -37.43 41.49
C GLN A 193 -24.93 -36.91 40.05
N GLU A 194 -25.68 -35.84 39.74
CA GLU A 194 -25.69 -35.22 38.40
C GLU A 194 -24.71 -34.04 38.31
N ASN A 195 -23.86 -34.09 37.30
CA ASN A 195 -22.95 -33.01 36.97
C ASN A 195 -23.53 -32.22 35.77
N LYS A 196 -23.91 -30.98 35.98
CA LYS A 196 -24.50 -30.10 34.95
C LYS A 196 -23.53 -28.96 34.67
N GLU A 197 -23.07 -28.90 33.45
CA GLU A 197 -22.21 -27.83 32.99
C GLU A 197 -23.07 -26.66 32.49
N VAL A 198 -22.95 -25.51 33.12
CA VAL A 198 -23.69 -24.30 32.74
C VAL A 198 -22.64 -23.24 32.31
N VAL A 199 -22.65 -22.91 31.02
CA VAL A 199 -21.83 -21.86 30.46
C VAL A 199 -22.60 -20.54 30.53
N PHE A 200 -22.07 -19.58 31.28
CA PHE A 200 -22.58 -18.22 31.33
C PHE A 200 -21.82 -17.38 30.32
N HIS A 201 -22.55 -16.78 29.37
CA HIS A 201 -22.02 -15.83 28.38
C HIS A 201 -22.23 -14.40 28.83
#